data_f046b3ff0d3f4d10dd4b2a8487c7681f
#
_entry.id   f046b3ff0d3f4d10dd4b2a8487c7681f
#
_cell.length_a   1.000
_cell.length_b   1.000
_cell.length_c   1.000
_cell.angle_alpha   90.00
_cell.angle_beta   90.00
_cell.angle_gamma   90.00
#
_symmetry.space_group_name_H-M   'P 1'
#
loop_
_entity.id
_entity.type
_entity.pdbx_description
1 polymer ?
#
loop_
_entity_poly.entity_id
_entity_poly.type
_entity_poly.pdbx_seq_one_letter_code
_entity_poly.pdbx_strand_id
1 'polypeptide(L)'
;MIRRRRVAITGIGLVTPVGLDAATTWGNLCAGRSGAGTIRSFDASGFATTIGAEVKDFAVPPALRGARVLKFASRAHRFALVAAEQALADAGLRPEAATSHRWGCSVGAGMMVVAFEELQSVHAFCGRDGEFQPDGLLHPEFPADPIAFCRSQTNAGLALLTQHFGIRGYATSVHTACASGGQALGTALKVMRRGHVDFMLAGGYDSMLNPFGLSGFCLLGALSTDNATPERASRPFDATRNGFVLGEGAGFLVLEDWDAARARGARIYAEFAGDGNSLSSYRITDSHPSGDGPIQAMQQALADAGLSPEAVDYVNAHGTSTPMNDRSECAALRAVMGAHADRLAVSSTKSCMGHLIAAAGAVEAAVCVLAIRDGVAPVNANLQDLDPECNVNLVRGESRRLRIRAALSNSLGFGGSNSCLAFRHPDEVGEPGNDGGPR
;
A
#
# COMPACT_ATOMS: atom_id res chain seq x y z
N MET A 1 -32.71 11.98 4.28
CA MET A 1 -31.27 11.62 4.34
C MET A 1 -30.99 10.60 3.25
N ILE A 2 -30.00 10.81 2.38
CA ILE A 2 -29.57 9.79 1.40
C ILE A 2 -28.92 8.68 2.21
N ARG A 3 -29.46 7.45 2.15
CA ARG A 3 -28.89 6.28 2.81
C ARG A 3 -27.43 6.09 2.33
N ARG A 4 -26.51 6.06 3.24
CA ARG A 4 -25.07 5.83 2.93
C ARG A 4 -24.91 4.42 2.36
N ARG A 5 -24.36 4.29 1.16
CA ARG A 5 -24.11 2.98 0.54
C ARG A 5 -23.02 2.24 1.34
N ARG A 6 -23.18 0.94 1.46
CA ARG A 6 -22.14 0.05 1.96
C ARG A 6 -21.29 -0.41 0.80
N VAL A 7 -20.02 -0.71 1.07
CA VAL A 7 -19.04 -1.06 0.04
C VAL A 7 -18.45 -2.43 0.33
N ALA A 8 -18.62 -3.36 -0.61
CA ALA A 8 -18.07 -4.71 -0.58
C ALA A 8 -16.70 -4.74 -1.28
N ILE A 9 -15.79 -5.55 -0.76
CA ILE A 9 -14.54 -5.93 -1.44
C ILE A 9 -14.74 -7.31 -2.04
N THR A 10 -14.66 -7.40 -3.37
CA THR A 10 -14.98 -8.63 -4.12
C THR A 10 -13.81 -9.17 -4.94
N GLY A 11 -12.74 -8.40 -5.13
CA GLY A 11 -11.55 -8.86 -5.82
C GLY A 11 -10.26 -8.30 -5.26
N ILE A 12 -9.21 -9.12 -5.30
CA ILE A 12 -7.87 -8.82 -4.79
C ILE A 12 -6.82 -9.19 -5.83
N GLY A 13 -5.86 -8.30 -6.08
CA GLY A 13 -4.69 -8.59 -6.88
C GLY A 13 -3.43 -8.02 -6.25
N LEU A 14 -2.38 -8.81 -6.19
CA LEU A 14 -1.11 -8.47 -5.54
C LEU A 14 0.09 -8.83 -6.41
N VAL A 15 1.08 -7.96 -6.42
CA VAL A 15 2.43 -8.21 -6.92
C VAL A 15 3.39 -7.68 -5.86
N THR A 16 4.10 -8.56 -5.17
CA THR A 16 4.94 -8.21 -4.01
C THR A 16 6.27 -8.96 -4.03
N PRO A 17 7.25 -8.57 -3.19
CA PRO A 17 8.53 -9.29 -3.08
C PRO A 17 8.39 -10.74 -2.60
N VAL A 18 7.24 -11.10 -2.01
CA VAL A 18 6.99 -12.44 -1.47
C VAL A 18 5.96 -13.24 -2.28
N GLY A 19 5.46 -12.69 -3.38
CA GLY A 19 4.51 -13.40 -4.26
C GLY A 19 4.03 -12.54 -5.42
N LEU A 20 3.78 -13.18 -6.57
CA LEU A 20 3.30 -12.51 -7.79
C LEU A 20 1.77 -12.55 -7.92
N ASP A 21 1.07 -13.06 -6.91
CA ASP A 21 -0.38 -13.11 -6.78
C ASP A 21 -0.80 -13.08 -5.30
N ALA A 22 -2.09 -12.92 -5.05
CA ALA A 22 -2.64 -12.80 -3.69
C ALA A 22 -2.47 -14.09 -2.86
N ALA A 23 -2.61 -15.27 -3.46
CA ALA A 23 -2.51 -16.54 -2.75
C ALA A 23 -1.07 -16.82 -2.30
N THR A 24 -0.12 -16.66 -3.21
CA THR A 24 1.32 -16.84 -2.94
C THR A 24 1.81 -15.81 -1.92
N THR A 25 1.46 -14.53 -2.11
CA THR A 25 1.80 -13.46 -1.16
C THR A 25 1.28 -13.79 0.24
N TRP A 26 0.01 -14.13 0.36
CA TRP A 26 -0.62 -14.44 1.64
C TRP A 26 0.01 -15.66 2.34
N GLY A 27 0.22 -16.74 1.60
CA GLY A 27 0.86 -17.96 2.14
C GLY A 27 2.26 -17.68 2.68
N ASN A 28 3.06 -16.87 1.97
CA ASN A 28 4.41 -16.50 2.38
C ASN A 28 4.42 -15.54 3.57
N LEU A 29 3.48 -14.57 3.65
CA LEU A 29 3.31 -13.71 4.82
C LEU A 29 2.93 -14.50 6.07
N CYS A 30 1.97 -15.43 5.96
CA CYS A 30 1.60 -16.30 7.07
C CYS A 30 2.73 -17.23 7.52
N ALA A 31 3.62 -17.60 6.61
CA ALA A 31 4.81 -18.41 6.93
C ALA A 31 6.01 -17.57 7.42
N GLY A 32 5.89 -16.23 7.50
CA GLY A 32 6.96 -15.34 7.92
C GLY A 32 8.16 -15.30 6.95
N ARG A 33 7.94 -15.62 5.67
CA ARG A 33 9.02 -15.66 4.66
C ARG A 33 9.43 -14.26 4.25
N SER A 34 10.73 -13.96 4.32
CA SER A 34 11.27 -12.68 3.87
C SER A 34 11.50 -12.63 2.36
N GLY A 35 11.08 -11.55 1.73
CA GLY A 35 11.40 -11.20 0.35
C GLY A 35 12.67 -10.34 0.19
N ALA A 36 13.22 -9.86 1.31
CA ALA A 36 14.42 -9.05 1.29
C ALA A 36 15.66 -9.86 0.85
N GLY A 37 16.59 -9.20 0.21
CA GLY A 37 17.83 -9.79 -0.28
C GLY A 37 18.80 -8.72 -0.76
N THR A 38 19.97 -9.12 -1.24
CA THR A 38 20.88 -8.21 -1.94
C THR A 38 20.21 -7.72 -3.21
N ILE A 39 20.29 -6.42 -3.48
CA ILE A 39 19.77 -5.79 -4.69
C ILE A 39 20.50 -6.36 -5.91
N ARG A 40 19.73 -6.76 -6.95
CA ARG A 40 20.22 -7.38 -8.19
C ARG A 40 19.88 -6.58 -9.43
N SER A 41 18.93 -5.67 -9.36
CA SER A 41 18.47 -4.87 -10.49
C SER A 41 19.47 -3.80 -10.94
N PHE A 42 20.42 -3.43 -10.07
CA PHE A 42 21.54 -2.52 -10.36
C PHE A 42 22.70 -2.75 -9.38
N ASP A 43 23.87 -2.19 -9.67
CA ASP A 43 25.02 -2.25 -8.76
C ASP A 43 24.81 -1.28 -7.58
N ALA A 44 24.57 -1.84 -6.41
CA ALA A 44 24.40 -1.11 -5.16
C ALA A 44 25.65 -1.08 -4.27
N SER A 45 26.81 -1.57 -4.74
CA SER A 45 28.02 -1.73 -3.93
C SER A 45 28.59 -0.41 -3.37
N GLY A 46 28.29 0.71 -4.04
CA GLY A 46 28.68 2.05 -3.60
C GLY A 46 27.76 2.71 -2.56
N PHE A 47 26.66 2.06 -2.17
CA PHE A 47 25.72 2.62 -1.19
C PHE A 47 25.91 2.03 0.20
N ALA A 48 25.51 2.79 1.24
CA ALA A 48 25.51 2.31 2.62
C ALA A 48 24.57 1.09 2.81
N THR A 49 23.50 1.01 2.02
CA THR A 49 22.56 -0.10 1.95
C THR A 49 22.68 -0.80 0.61
N THR A 50 22.91 -2.10 0.64
CA THR A 50 23.00 -2.95 -0.58
C THR A 50 21.82 -3.94 -0.67
N ILE A 51 20.83 -3.79 0.19
CA ILE A 51 19.69 -4.69 0.35
C ILE A 51 18.38 -4.02 -0.03
N GLY A 52 17.44 -4.82 -0.54
CA GLY A 52 16.10 -4.41 -0.90
C GLY A 52 15.15 -5.59 -0.99
N ALA A 53 13.87 -5.31 -1.03
CA ALA A 53 12.82 -6.30 -1.27
C ALA A 53 12.31 -6.14 -2.71
N GLU A 54 13.01 -6.76 -3.65
CA GLU A 54 12.69 -6.73 -5.07
C GLU A 54 11.55 -7.71 -5.40
N VAL A 55 10.70 -7.34 -6.36
CA VAL A 55 9.77 -8.29 -6.99
C VAL A 55 10.58 -9.15 -7.97
N LYS A 56 10.85 -10.39 -7.55
CA LYS A 56 11.69 -11.35 -8.27
C LYS A 56 10.89 -12.06 -9.37
N ASP A 57 11.58 -12.48 -10.44
CA ASP A 57 11.04 -13.30 -11.54
C ASP A 57 9.76 -12.73 -12.18
N PHE A 58 9.58 -11.41 -12.09
CA PHE A 58 8.40 -10.74 -12.63
C PHE A 58 8.41 -10.71 -14.16
N ALA A 59 7.36 -11.25 -14.73
CA ALA A 59 7.06 -11.15 -16.15
C ALA A 59 5.61 -10.72 -16.36
N VAL A 60 5.38 -9.82 -17.31
CA VAL A 60 4.01 -9.47 -17.73
C VAL A 60 3.34 -10.72 -18.31
N PRO A 61 2.16 -11.13 -17.80
CA PRO A 61 1.45 -12.30 -18.30
C PRO A 61 1.16 -12.23 -19.80
N PRO A 62 1.10 -13.37 -20.53
CA PRO A 62 0.86 -13.39 -21.97
C PRO A 62 -0.38 -12.61 -22.40
N ALA A 63 -1.46 -12.65 -21.61
CA ALA A 63 -2.69 -11.92 -21.88
C ALA A 63 -2.53 -10.40 -21.95
N LEU A 64 -1.52 -9.85 -21.26
CA LEU A 64 -1.22 -8.41 -21.26
C LEU A 64 -0.09 -8.01 -22.20
N ARG A 65 0.72 -8.97 -22.71
CA ARG A 65 1.94 -8.65 -23.50
C ARG A 65 1.68 -7.84 -24.76
N GLY A 66 0.51 -7.99 -25.37
CA GLY A 66 0.09 -7.22 -26.55
C GLY A 66 -0.57 -5.87 -26.27
N ALA A 67 -0.72 -5.50 -24.99
CA ALA A 67 -1.41 -4.27 -24.62
C ALA A 67 -0.61 -3.03 -25.05
N ARG A 68 -1.24 -2.14 -25.84
CA ARG A 68 -0.58 -0.92 -26.36
C ARG A 68 -0.04 0.00 -25.26
N VAL A 69 -0.66 -0.03 -24.08
CA VAL A 69 -0.25 0.77 -22.92
C VAL A 69 1.11 0.39 -22.36
N LEU A 70 1.60 -0.84 -22.59
CA LEU A 70 2.89 -1.32 -22.07
C LEU A 70 4.10 -0.53 -22.57
N LYS A 71 4.04 0.08 -23.75
CA LYS A 71 5.11 0.94 -24.24
C LYS A 71 5.32 2.19 -23.38
N PHE A 72 4.27 2.65 -22.70
CA PHE A 72 4.30 3.79 -21.77
C PHE A 72 4.52 3.36 -20.31
N ALA A 73 4.60 2.06 -20.04
CA ALA A 73 4.61 1.54 -18.67
C ALA A 73 6.04 1.45 -18.12
N SER A 74 6.29 2.12 -17.00
CA SER A 74 7.47 1.86 -16.14
C SER A 74 7.33 0.50 -15.45
N ARG A 75 8.36 0.08 -14.69
CA ARG A 75 8.32 -1.14 -13.88
C ARG A 75 7.13 -1.12 -12.91
N ALA A 76 6.94 -0.03 -12.16
CA ALA A 76 5.81 0.12 -11.23
C ALA A 76 4.44 0.07 -11.92
N HIS A 77 4.32 0.69 -13.11
CA HIS A 77 3.09 0.63 -13.91
C HIS A 77 2.76 -0.79 -14.38
N ARG A 78 3.77 -1.61 -14.68
CA ARG A 78 3.57 -3.02 -15.06
C ARG A 78 3.09 -3.84 -13.87
N PHE A 79 3.59 -3.59 -12.65
CA PHE A 79 3.05 -4.18 -11.42
C PHE A 79 1.57 -3.81 -11.24
N ALA A 80 1.24 -2.52 -11.41
CA ALA A 80 -0.12 -2.03 -11.30
C ALA A 80 -1.08 -2.71 -12.29
N LEU A 81 -0.68 -2.82 -13.57
CA LEU A 81 -1.50 -3.47 -14.60
C LEU A 81 -1.75 -4.95 -14.26
N VAL A 82 -0.72 -5.68 -13.80
CA VAL A 82 -0.85 -7.10 -13.44
C VAL A 82 -1.71 -7.28 -12.19
N ALA A 83 -1.49 -6.51 -11.13
CA ALA A 83 -2.28 -6.60 -9.92
C ALA A 83 -3.75 -6.19 -10.16
N ALA A 84 -4.00 -5.16 -10.97
CA ALA A 84 -5.34 -4.75 -11.36
C ALA A 84 -6.08 -5.81 -12.19
N GLU A 85 -5.39 -6.45 -13.14
CA GLU A 85 -5.92 -7.58 -13.92
C GLU A 85 -6.32 -8.75 -13.00
N GLN A 86 -5.46 -9.09 -12.03
CA GLN A 86 -5.77 -10.13 -11.05
C GLN A 86 -7.00 -9.77 -10.22
N ALA A 87 -7.11 -8.53 -9.73
CA ALA A 87 -8.24 -8.10 -8.93
C ALA A 87 -9.57 -8.17 -9.70
N LEU A 88 -9.57 -7.74 -10.96
CA LEU A 88 -10.74 -7.83 -11.83
C LEU A 88 -11.12 -9.28 -12.13
N ALA A 89 -10.13 -10.13 -12.41
CA ALA A 89 -10.36 -11.57 -12.64
C ALA A 89 -10.90 -12.26 -11.39
N ASP A 90 -10.37 -11.94 -10.21
CA ASP A 90 -10.82 -12.49 -8.93
C ASP A 90 -12.25 -12.07 -8.58
N ALA A 91 -12.63 -10.81 -8.91
CA ALA A 91 -14.01 -10.33 -8.78
C ALA A 91 -14.99 -10.95 -9.80
N GLY A 92 -14.49 -11.55 -10.87
CA GLY A 92 -15.30 -11.97 -12.02
C GLY A 92 -15.98 -10.80 -12.73
N LEU A 93 -15.32 -9.64 -12.77
CA LEU A 93 -15.88 -8.40 -13.31
C LEU A 93 -14.92 -7.73 -14.29
N ARG A 94 -15.52 -7.05 -15.27
CA ARG A 94 -14.81 -6.16 -16.18
C ARG A 94 -15.68 -4.97 -16.58
N PRO A 95 -15.10 -3.78 -16.77
CA PRO A 95 -15.82 -2.67 -17.38
C PRO A 95 -16.29 -3.04 -18.79
N GLU A 96 -17.58 -2.88 -19.04
CA GLU A 96 -18.20 -3.05 -20.36
C GLU A 96 -18.60 -1.68 -20.92
N ALA A 97 -18.77 -1.55 -22.22
CA ALA A 97 -19.11 -0.29 -22.88
C ALA A 97 -20.33 0.40 -22.25
N ALA A 98 -21.37 -0.38 -21.90
CA ALA A 98 -22.59 0.12 -21.28
C ALA A 98 -22.40 0.60 -19.83
N THR A 99 -21.48 0.00 -19.08
CA THR A 99 -21.28 0.25 -17.65
C THR A 99 -19.99 1.03 -17.35
N SER A 100 -19.14 1.27 -18.34
CA SER A 100 -17.81 1.88 -18.17
C SER A 100 -17.81 3.23 -17.43
N HIS A 101 -18.87 4.02 -17.58
CA HIS A 101 -19.05 5.30 -16.88
C HIS A 101 -19.45 5.13 -15.40
N ARG A 102 -19.88 3.92 -15.00
CA ARG A 102 -20.18 3.55 -13.61
C ARG A 102 -18.97 2.92 -12.90
N TRP A 103 -17.85 2.74 -13.60
CA TRP A 103 -16.57 2.32 -13.05
C TRP A 103 -15.68 3.50 -12.72
N GLY A 104 -15.10 3.51 -11.53
CA GLY A 104 -14.06 4.46 -11.15
C GLY A 104 -12.70 3.79 -10.99
N CYS A 105 -11.67 4.61 -10.91
CA CYS A 105 -10.30 4.21 -10.61
C CYS A 105 -9.66 5.19 -9.63
N SER A 106 -9.12 4.68 -8.52
CA SER A 106 -8.42 5.49 -7.50
C SER A 106 -7.09 4.83 -7.16
N VAL A 107 -5.97 5.53 -7.40
CA VAL A 107 -4.64 4.94 -7.26
C VAL A 107 -3.74 5.79 -6.38
N GLY A 108 -2.99 5.14 -5.50
CA GLY A 108 -1.83 5.70 -4.82
C GLY A 108 -0.57 5.43 -5.64
N ALA A 109 0.22 6.44 -5.91
CA ALA A 109 1.42 6.30 -6.72
C ALA A 109 2.62 7.00 -6.08
N GLY A 110 3.80 6.49 -6.38
CA GLY A 110 5.07 7.03 -5.91
C GLY A 110 5.38 8.41 -6.49
N MET A 111 6.37 9.03 -5.89
CA MET A 111 6.78 10.41 -6.21
C MET A 111 7.78 10.48 -7.36
N MET A 112 8.47 9.38 -7.67
CA MET A 112 9.51 9.37 -8.69
C MET A 112 9.07 8.58 -9.92
N VAL A 113 9.05 9.27 -11.03
CA VAL A 113 8.54 8.74 -12.28
C VAL A 113 9.56 8.82 -13.41
N VAL A 114 10.68 9.58 -13.22
CA VAL A 114 11.78 9.66 -14.18
C VAL A 114 12.66 8.42 -14.05
N ALA A 115 12.89 7.71 -15.14
CA ALA A 115 13.78 6.56 -15.15
C ALA A 115 15.23 7.00 -14.93
N PHE A 116 16.02 6.17 -14.23
CA PHE A 116 17.40 6.52 -13.91
C PHE A 116 18.26 6.68 -15.18
N GLU A 117 18.00 5.88 -16.19
CA GLU A 117 18.67 5.94 -17.50
C GLU A 117 18.42 7.28 -18.23
N GLU A 118 17.26 7.88 -18.02
CA GLU A 118 16.94 9.21 -18.57
C GLU A 118 17.78 10.30 -17.88
N LEU A 119 17.91 10.20 -16.54
CA LEU A 119 18.78 11.11 -15.78
C LEU A 119 20.25 10.96 -16.18
N GLN A 120 20.73 9.73 -16.42
CA GLN A 120 22.07 9.47 -16.91
C GLN A 120 22.31 10.12 -18.28
N SER A 121 21.34 10.01 -19.20
CA SER A 121 21.42 10.64 -20.52
C SER A 121 21.48 12.17 -20.40
N VAL A 122 20.63 12.76 -19.59
CA VAL A 122 20.68 14.22 -19.34
C VAL A 122 22.03 14.62 -18.76
N HIS A 123 22.57 13.88 -17.80
CA HIS A 123 23.87 14.17 -17.22
C HIS A 123 25.02 14.07 -18.26
N ALA A 124 25.00 13.02 -19.10
CA ALA A 124 26.03 12.79 -20.09
C ALA A 124 26.08 13.90 -21.18
N PHE A 125 24.94 14.42 -21.59
CA PHE A 125 24.86 15.42 -22.65
C PHE A 125 24.89 16.87 -22.15
N CYS A 126 24.36 17.11 -20.94
CA CYS A 126 24.21 18.45 -20.38
C CYS A 126 25.22 18.76 -19.27
N GLY A 127 25.90 17.77 -18.68
CA GLY A 127 26.90 17.98 -17.63
C GLY A 127 28.27 18.28 -18.25
N ARG A 128 28.79 19.52 -18.07
CA ARG A 128 30.14 19.92 -18.49
C ARG A 128 30.77 20.78 -17.40
N ASP A 129 32.00 20.41 -17.03
CA ASP A 129 32.79 21.16 -16.03
C ASP A 129 32.06 21.41 -14.69
N GLY A 130 31.18 20.47 -14.29
CA GLY A 130 30.38 20.57 -13.06
C GLY A 130 29.15 21.47 -13.16
N GLU A 131 28.86 22.01 -14.33
CA GLU A 131 27.70 22.84 -14.61
C GLU A 131 26.70 22.16 -15.55
N PHE A 132 25.44 22.55 -15.45
CA PHE A 132 24.37 22.11 -16.34
C PHE A 132 24.28 23.02 -17.57
N GLN A 133 24.52 22.45 -18.76
CA GLN A 133 24.44 23.12 -20.05
C GLN A 133 23.21 22.65 -20.82
N PRO A 134 22.11 23.44 -20.85
CA PRO A 134 20.84 23.01 -21.43
C PRO A 134 20.88 22.77 -22.95
N ASP A 135 21.87 23.33 -23.66
CA ASP A 135 22.09 23.11 -25.09
C ASP A 135 22.39 21.64 -25.40
N GLY A 136 22.90 20.87 -24.45
CA GLY A 136 23.08 19.42 -24.57
C GLY A 136 21.79 18.65 -24.91
N LEU A 137 20.62 19.17 -24.52
CA LEU A 137 19.31 18.59 -24.89
C LEU A 137 19.01 18.72 -26.39
N LEU A 138 19.67 19.65 -27.08
CA LEU A 138 19.52 19.89 -28.52
C LEU A 138 20.58 19.12 -29.35
N HIS A 139 21.47 18.36 -28.68
CA HIS A 139 22.48 17.59 -29.38
C HIS A 139 21.82 16.52 -30.28
N PRO A 140 22.27 16.37 -31.53
CA PRO A 140 21.64 15.43 -32.47
C PRO A 140 21.62 13.96 -32.01
N GLU A 141 22.57 13.56 -31.16
CA GLU A 141 22.65 12.23 -30.57
C GLU A 141 21.98 12.11 -29.18
N PHE A 142 21.38 13.19 -28.66
CA PHE A 142 20.63 13.10 -27.40
C PHE A 142 19.47 12.12 -27.59
N PRO A 143 19.37 11.08 -26.74
CA PRO A 143 18.35 10.04 -26.91
C PRO A 143 16.97 10.54 -26.41
N ALA A 144 16.42 11.55 -27.08
CA ALA A 144 15.11 12.11 -26.73
C ALA A 144 14.01 11.06 -26.93
N ASP A 145 13.38 10.65 -25.83
CA ASP A 145 12.21 9.76 -25.86
C ASP A 145 10.96 10.49 -25.43
N PRO A 146 10.05 10.89 -26.37
CA PRO A 146 8.81 11.55 -26.00
C PRO A 146 7.89 10.64 -25.16
N ILE A 147 8.07 9.32 -25.21
CA ILE A 147 7.34 8.35 -24.37
C ILE A 147 7.85 8.45 -22.94
N ALA A 148 9.13 8.71 -22.71
CA ALA A 148 9.70 8.95 -21.39
C ALA A 148 9.03 10.12 -20.70
N PHE A 149 8.84 11.24 -21.40
CA PHE A 149 8.11 12.39 -20.86
C PHE A 149 6.65 12.05 -20.50
N CYS A 150 5.93 11.31 -21.33
CA CYS A 150 4.59 10.84 -21.00
C CYS A 150 4.58 9.91 -19.77
N ARG A 151 5.59 9.03 -19.67
CA ARG A 151 5.78 8.07 -18.59
C ARG A 151 6.08 8.76 -17.25
N SER A 152 6.77 9.90 -17.28
CA SER A 152 7.16 10.65 -16.09
C SER A 152 6.01 11.44 -15.44
N GLN A 153 4.84 11.54 -16.09
CA GLN A 153 3.69 12.23 -15.49
C GLN A 153 3.16 11.47 -14.28
N THR A 154 2.85 12.17 -13.20
CA THR A 154 2.38 11.56 -11.94
C THR A 154 1.08 10.78 -12.09
N ASN A 155 0.23 11.14 -13.07
CA ASN A 155 -1.02 10.46 -13.39
C ASN A 155 -0.87 9.38 -14.50
N ALA A 156 0.35 9.10 -14.98
CA ALA A 156 0.56 8.15 -16.08
C ALA A 156 -0.02 6.76 -15.77
N GLY A 157 0.24 6.23 -14.58
CA GLY A 157 -0.31 4.92 -14.21
C GLY A 157 -1.83 4.90 -14.14
N LEU A 158 -2.47 5.96 -13.63
CA LEU A 158 -3.93 6.10 -13.67
C LEU A 158 -4.44 6.08 -15.12
N ALA A 159 -3.79 6.83 -16.00
CA ALA A 159 -4.15 6.87 -17.43
C ALA A 159 -4.00 5.49 -18.10
N LEU A 160 -2.90 4.77 -17.82
CA LEU A 160 -2.66 3.43 -18.33
C LEU A 160 -3.73 2.44 -17.89
N LEU A 161 -4.09 2.44 -16.61
CA LEU A 161 -5.13 1.58 -16.04
C LEU A 161 -6.51 1.89 -16.64
N THR A 162 -6.90 3.17 -16.64
CA THR A 162 -8.23 3.57 -17.15
C THR A 162 -8.39 3.30 -18.65
N GLN A 163 -7.34 3.53 -19.44
CA GLN A 163 -7.35 3.22 -20.87
C GLN A 163 -7.38 1.71 -21.13
N HIS A 164 -6.55 0.94 -20.42
CA HIS A 164 -6.46 -0.51 -20.64
C HIS A 164 -7.75 -1.22 -20.28
N PHE A 165 -8.35 -0.86 -19.14
CA PHE A 165 -9.58 -1.51 -18.64
C PHE A 165 -10.87 -0.84 -19.12
N GLY A 166 -10.79 0.27 -19.84
CA GLY A 166 -11.97 0.96 -20.35
C GLY A 166 -12.80 1.67 -19.27
N ILE A 167 -12.16 2.11 -18.18
CA ILE A 167 -12.82 2.83 -17.08
C ILE A 167 -13.06 4.29 -17.49
N ARG A 168 -14.29 4.80 -17.37
CA ARG A 168 -14.69 6.12 -17.87
C ARG A 168 -15.44 6.99 -16.83
N GLY A 169 -15.61 6.48 -15.62
CA GLY A 169 -16.20 7.23 -14.50
C GLY A 169 -15.17 8.04 -13.74
N TYR A 170 -15.36 8.11 -12.41
CA TYR A 170 -14.46 8.85 -11.52
C TYR A 170 -13.03 8.31 -11.56
N ALA A 171 -12.04 9.18 -11.68
CA ALA A 171 -10.63 8.78 -11.68
C ALA A 171 -9.77 9.77 -10.89
N THR A 172 -8.87 9.25 -10.03
CA THR A 172 -7.95 10.08 -9.23
C THR A 172 -6.64 9.36 -8.95
N SER A 173 -5.57 10.14 -8.83
CA SER A 173 -4.26 9.69 -8.38
C SER A 173 -3.86 10.47 -7.11
N VAL A 174 -3.38 9.76 -6.08
CA VAL A 174 -3.04 10.28 -4.77
C VAL A 174 -1.53 10.13 -4.54
N HIS A 175 -0.88 11.21 -4.12
CA HIS A 175 0.57 11.27 -3.94
C HIS A 175 0.89 11.85 -2.55
N THR A 176 0.86 11.00 -1.53
CA THR A 176 1.09 11.33 -0.11
C THR A 176 2.10 10.38 0.52
N ALA A 177 3.20 10.13 -0.22
CA ALA A 177 4.27 9.22 0.15
C ALA A 177 3.71 7.85 0.59
N CYS A 178 4.10 7.34 1.76
CA CYS A 178 3.69 6.01 2.24
C CYS A 178 2.18 5.88 2.52
N ALA A 179 1.45 6.99 2.68
CA ALA A 179 0.00 6.97 2.88
C ALA A 179 -0.81 6.93 1.57
N SER A 180 -0.16 7.06 0.40
CA SER A 180 -0.83 7.20 -0.91
C SER A 180 -1.84 6.09 -1.19
N GLY A 181 -1.47 4.83 -1.03
CA GLY A 181 -2.36 3.69 -1.28
C GLY A 181 -3.55 3.65 -0.33
N GLY A 182 -3.32 3.93 0.96
CA GLY A 182 -4.39 4.01 1.95
C GLY A 182 -5.37 5.13 1.64
N GLN A 183 -4.88 6.34 1.37
CA GLN A 183 -5.72 7.50 1.04
C GLN A 183 -6.45 7.35 -0.31
N ALA A 184 -5.84 6.66 -1.28
CA ALA A 184 -6.51 6.33 -2.53
C ALA A 184 -7.71 5.40 -2.31
N LEU A 185 -7.55 4.36 -1.46
CA LEU A 185 -8.64 3.48 -1.05
C LEU A 185 -9.72 4.23 -0.26
N GLY A 186 -9.34 5.08 0.70
CA GLY A 186 -10.29 5.91 1.45
C GLY A 186 -11.09 6.87 0.55
N THR A 187 -10.41 7.45 -0.46
CA THR A 187 -11.08 8.26 -1.49
C THR A 187 -12.08 7.44 -2.29
N ALA A 188 -11.69 6.22 -2.70
CA ALA A 188 -12.58 5.29 -3.40
C ALA A 188 -13.84 4.98 -2.58
N LEU A 189 -13.68 4.69 -1.28
CA LEU A 189 -14.79 4.47 -0.36
C LEU A 189 -15.78 5.65 -0.34
N LYS A 190 -15.27 6.87 -0.21
CA LYS A 190 -16.11 8.09 -0.15
C LYS A 190 -16.88 8.31 -1.45
N VAL A 191 -16.24 8.06 -2.60
CA VAL A 191 -16.85 8.20 -3.94
C VAL A 191 -17.96 7.16 -4.15
N MET A 192 -17.70 5.90 -3.77
CA MET A 192 -18.67 4.80 -3.83
C MET A 192 -19.88 5.09 -2.93
N ARG A 193 -19.67 5.51 -1.69
CA ARG A 193 -20.73 5.82 -0.73
C ARG A 193 -21.65 6.95 -1.15
N ARG A 194 -21.14 7.89 -1.95
CA ARG A 194 -21.92 8.98 -2.56
C ARG A 194 -22.69 8.54 -3.81
N GLY A 195 -22.49 7.31 -4.30
CA GLY A 195 -23.15 6.79 -5.48
C GLY A 195 -22.66 7.36 -6.81
N HIS A 196 -21.47 7.98 -6.82
CA HIS A 196 -20.89 8.50 -8.07
C HIS A 196 -20.56 7.38 -9.05
N VAL A 197 -20.16 6.21 -8.54
CA VAL A 197 -19.88 4.99 -9.29
C VAL A 197 -20.45 3.79 -8.55
N ASP A 198 -20.63 2.65 -9.26
CA ASP A 198 -21.10 1.39 -8.68
C ASP A 198 -19.97 0.38 -8.49
N PHE A 199 -18.89 0.55 -9.25
CA PHE A 199 -17.67 -0.26 -9.21
C PHE A 199 -16.45 0.64 -9.12
N MET A 200 -15.44 0.18 -8.39
CA MET A 200 -14.19 0.91 -8.28
C MET A 200 -12.99 -0.04 -8.30
N LEU A 201 -12.06 0.22 -9.19
CA LEU A 201 -10.72 -0.36 -9.14
C LEU A 201 -9.84 0.57 -8.31
N ALA A 202 -9.43 0.14 -7.13
CA ALA A 202 -8.68 0.98 -6.21
C ALA A 202 -7.43 0.27 -5.67
N GLY A 203 -6.33 1.00 -5.56
CA GLY A 203 -5.09 0.39 -5.10
C GLY A 203 -3.91 1.34 -5.07
N GLY A 204 -2.70 0.78 -5.10
CA GLY A 204 -1.46 1.54 -5.14
C GLY A 204 -0.32 0.73 -5.73
N TYR A 205 0.69 1.42 -6.23
CA TYR A 205 1.87 0.83 -6.84
C TYR A 205 3.09 1.72 -6.64
N ASP A 206 4.27 1.09 -6.53
CA ASP A 206 5.55 1.79 -6.45
C ASP A 206 6.72 0.90 -6.84
N SER A 207 7.82 1.53 -7.29
CA SER A 207 9.12 0.89 -7.52
C SER A 207 10.21 1.94 -7.40
N MET A 208 10.67 2.19 -6.18
CA MET A 208 11.77 3.11 -5.89
C MET A 208 13.13 2.40 -5.75
N LEU A 209 13.19 1.10 -6.03
CA LEU A 209 14.42 0.33 -6.08
C LEU A 209 15.19 0.63 -7.37
N ASN A 210 15.80 1.80 -7.39
CA ASN A 210 16.71 2.29 -8.42
C ASN A 210 17.81 3.14 -7.75
N PRO A 211 18.94 3.45 -8.41
CA PRO A 211 20.05 4.17 -7.80
C PRO A 211 19.64 5.53 -7.19
N PHE A 212 18.74 6.28 -7.84
CA PHE A 212 18.31 7.58 -7.34
C PHE A 212 17.40 7.46 -6.10
N GLY A 213 16.43 6.55 -6.13
CA GLY A 213 15.56 6.30 -4.98
C GLY A 213 16.34 5.78 -3.77
N LEU A 214 17.26 4.81 -4.01
CA LEU A 214 18.13 4.28 -2.94
C LEU A 214 19.01 5.38 -2.35
N SER A 215 19.62 6.23 -3.18
CA SER A 215 20.44 7.37 -2.76
C SER A 215 19.67 8.32 -1.85
N GLY A 216 18.45 8.72 -2.23
CA GLY A 216 17.62 9.62 -1.46
C GLY A 216 17.32 9.08 -0.06
N PHE A 217 16.93 7.83 0.06
CA PHE A 217 16.66 7.21 1.37
C PHE A 217 17.93 6.94 2.19
N CYS A 218 19.08 6.65 1.55
CA CYS A 218 20.37 6.57 2.23
C CYS A 218 20.76 7.92 2.85
N LEU A 219 20.61 9.02 2.09
CA LEU A 219 20.91 10.38 2.59
C LEU A 219 19.99 10.80 3.75
N LEU A 220 18.76 10.31 3.79
CA LEU A 220 17.84 10.51 4.91
C LEU A 220 18.18 9.66 6.14
N GLY A 221 19.12 8.70 6.03
CA GLY A 221 19.42 7.75 7.10
C GLY A 221 18.23 6.86 7.50
N ALA A 222 17.31 6.62 6.58
CA ALA A 222 16.06 5.92 6.86
C ALA A 222 16.14 4.40 6.63
N LEU A 223 17.13 3.94 5.86
CA LEU A 223 17.29 2.54 5.48
C LEU A 223 18.14 1.74 6.48
N SER A 224 17.78 0.47 6.64
CA SER A 224 18.63 -0.48 7.35
C SER A 224 19.92 -0.72 6.59
N THR A 225 21.03 -0.72 7.33
CA THR A 225 22.38 -1.05 6.83
C THR A 225 22.83 -2.45 7.22
N ASP A 226 21.91 -3.31 7.63
CA ASP A 226 22.18 -4.70 7.99
C ASP A 226 22.34 -5.56 6.73
N ASN A 227 23.40 -5.25 5.96
CA ASN A 227 23.67 -5.88 4.67
C ASN A 227 24.10 -7.36 4.78
N ALA A 228 24.55 -7.79 5.96
CA ALA A 228 25.04 -9.15 6.19
C ALA A 228 23.91 -10.18 6.28
N THR A 229 22.74 -9.76 6.75
CA THR A 229 21.56 -10.62 6.93
C THR A 229 20.30 -9.97 6.35
N PRO A 230 20.21 -9.81 5.02
CA PRO A 230 19.15 -9.06 4.36
C PRO A 230 17.74 -9.49 4.77
N GLU A 231 17.51 -10.80 4.88
CA GLU A 231 16.21 -11.40 5.23
C GLU A 231 15.77 -11.06 6.65
N ARG A 232 16.70 -10.62 7.51
CA ARG A 232 16.45 -10.25 8.92
C ARG A 232 16.50 -8.74 9.16
N ALA A 233 16.82 -7.95 8.14
CA ALA A 233 17.05 -6.51 8.27
C ALA A 233 15.77 -5.74 8.60
N SER A 234 14.62 -6.12 8.02
CA SER A 234 13.32 -5.56 8.40
C SER A 234 12.77 -6.26 9.62
N ARG A 235 12.81 -5.58 10.77
CA ARG A 235 12.37 -6.12 12.08
C ARG A 235 11.57 -5.10 12.89
N PRO A 236 10.34 -4.77 12.43
CA PRO A 236 9.49 -3.81 13.14
C PRO A 236 9.31 -4.16 14.62
N PHE A 237 9.35 -3.13 15.47
CA PHE A 237 9.19 -3.21 16.92
C PHE A 237 10.34 -3.90 17.70
N ASP A 238 11.34 -4.43 17.00
CA ASP A 238 12.53 -5.01 17.64
C ASP A 238 13.44 -3.91 18.20
N ALA A 239 14.04 -4.15 19.37
CA ALA A 239 14.93 -3.19 20.04
C ALA A 239 16.19 -2.86 19.22
N THR A 240 16.60 -3.78 18.34
CA THR A 240 17.80 -3.66 17.51
C THR A 240 17.54 -3.12 16.11
N ARG A 241 16.29 -2.73 15.80
CA ARG A 241 15.92 -2.18 14.49
C ARG A 241 16.68 -0.89 14.18
N ASN A 242 17.06 -0.72 12.92
CA ASN A 242 17.92 0.40 12.51
C ASN A 242 17.49 1.06 11.19
N GLY A 243 16.25 0.86 10.76
CA GLY A 243 15.72 1.42 9.51
C GLY A 243 14.88 0.42 8.73
N PHE A 244 14.21 0.87 7.68
CA PHE A 244 13.41 -0.01 6.85
C PHE A 244 14.21 -0.61 5.69
N VAL A 245 13.71 -1.70 5.13
CA VAL A 245 14.18 -2.26 3.86
C VAL A 245 13.29 -1.73 2.75
N LEU A 246 13.87 -1.07 1.74
CA LEU A 246 13.12 -0.56 0.60
C LEU A 246 12.57 -1.71 -0.24
N GLY A 247 11.27 -1.65 -0.55
CA GLY A 247 10.58 -2.64 -1.38
C GLY A 247 9.84 -2.00 -2.55
N GLU A 248 9.28 -2.84 -3.41
CA GLU A 248 8.49 -2.45 -4.58
C GLU A 248 7.28 -3.37 -4.73
N GLY A 249 6.26 -2.95 -5.47
CA GLY A 249 5.10 -3.79 -5.76
C GLY A 249 3.82 -3.04 -6.08
N ALA A 250 2.71 -3.76 -6.08
CA ALA A 250 1.37 -3.21 -6.28
C ALA A 250 0.31 -4.05 -5.56
N GLY A 251 -0.74 -3.39 -5.11
CA GLY A 251 -1.96 -4.02 -4.60
C GLY A 251 -3.19 -3.31 -5.12
N PHE A 252 -4.17 -4.09 -5.57
CA PHE A 252 -5.45 -3.57 -6.07
C PHE A 252 -6.62 -4.35 -5.48
N LEU A 253 -7.70 -3.63 -5.20
CA LEU A 253 -8.99 -4.14 -4.77
C LEU A 253 -10.07 -3.74 -5.78
N VAL A 254 -11.03 -4.64 -6.00
CA VAL A 254 -12.30 -4.31 -6.64
C VAL A 254 -13.32 -4.06 -5.54
N LEU A 255 -13.90 -2.86 -5.58
CA LEU A 255 -14.95 -2.43 -4.68
C LEU A 255 -16.27 -2.38 -5.42
N GLU A 256 -17.34 -2.85 -4.79
CA GLU A 256 -18.71 -2.84 -5.33
C GLU A 256 -19.71 -2.28 -4.33
N ASP A 257 -20.82 -1.77 -4.83
CA ASP A 257 -22.00 -1.57 -3.99
C ASP A 257 -22.39 -2.91 -3.33
N TRP A 258 -22.57 -2.89 -2.01
CA TRP A 258 -22.82 -4.10 -1.22
C TRP A 258 -24.05 -4.88 -1.66
N ASP A 259 -25.16 -4.17 -1.92
CA ASP A 259 -26.43 -4.81 -2.28
C ASP A 259 -26.33 -5.38 -3.69
N ALA A 260 -25.64 -4.70 -4.61
CA ALA A 260 -25.36 -5.20 -5.97
C ALA A 260 -24.45 -6.44 -5.94
N ALA A 261 -23.39 -6.44 -5.13
CA ALA A 261 -22.50 -7.59 -4.98
C ALA A 261 -23.26 -8.82 -4.46
N ARG A 262 -24.11 -8.66 -3.46
CA ARG A 262 -24.98 -9.73 -2.94
C ARG A 262 -25.97 -10.23 -4.01
N ALA A 263 -26.61 -9.31 -4.72
CA ALA A 263 -27.62 -9.66 -5.74
C ALA A 263 -27.05 -10.51 -6.89
N ARG A 264 -25.78 -10.28 -7.28
CA ARG A 264 -25.09 -11.11 -8.28
C ARG A 264 -24.43 -12.39 -7.72
N GLY A 265 -24.55 -12.66 -6.41
CA GLY A 265 -23.91 -13.80 -5.77
C GLY A 265 -22.39 -13.70 -5.68
N ALA A 266 -21.84 -12.48 -5.61
CA ALA A 266 -20.41 -12.26 -5.48
C ALA A 266 -19.85 -12.88 -4.19
N ARG A 267 -18.62 -13.38 -4.26
CA ARG A 267 -17.84 -13.59 -3.05
C ARG A 267 -17.46 -12.23 -2.46
N ILE A 268 -17.89 -11.95 -1.27
CA ILE A 268 -17.54 -10.75 -0.52
C ILE A 268 -16.46 -11.14 0.50
N TYR A 269 -15.28 -10.57 0.38
CA TYR A 269 -14.18 -10.81 1.30
C TYR A 269 -14.37 -10.09 2.63
N ALA A 270 -14.76 -8.82 2.55
CA ALA A 270 -15.00 -7.94 3.69
C ALA A 270 -15.87 -6.74 3.27
N GLU A 271 -16.48 -6.07 4.25
CA GLU A 271 -16.98 -4.70 4.07
C GLU A 271 -15.81 -3.72 4.22
N PHE A 272 -15.68 -2.78 3.31
CA PHE A 272 -14.82 -1.60 3.52
C PHE A 272 -15.62 -0.60 4.37
N ALA A 273 -15.40 -0.65 5.68
CA ALA A 273 -16.31 -0.06 6.67
C ALA A 273 -15.96 1.39 7.03
N GLY A 274 -14.71 1.81 6.94
CA GLY A 274 -14.34 3.16 7.38
C GLY A 274 -13.00 3.64 6.87
N ASP A 275 -12.82 4.96 6.88
CA ASP A 275 -11.62 5.68 6.49
C ASP A 275 -11.38 6.87 7.41
N GLY A 276 -10.13 7.02 7.86
CA GLY A 276 -9.67 8.15 8.65
C GLY A 276 -8.36 8.69 8.13
N ASN A 277 -8.25 10.01 8.05
CA ASN A 277 -7.04 10.69 7.57
C ASN A 277 -6.71 11.87 8.48
N SER A 278 -5.42 12.07 8.70
CA SER A 278 -4.91 13.19 9.48
C SER A 278 -3.57 13.68 8.94
N LEU A 279 -3.11 14.79 9.47
CA LEU A 279 -1.79 15.34 9.19
C LEU A 279 -1.05 15.58 10.50
N SER A 280 0.11 14.94 10.67
CA SER A 280 1.03 15.25 11.78
C SER A 280 1.86 16.47 11.41
N SER A 281 1.54 17.61 11.98
CA SER A 281 2.26 18.86 11.71
C SER A 281 3.47 19.00 12.65
N TYR A 282 4.43 18.07 12.54
CA TYR A 282 5.60 18.01 13.43
C TYR A 282 6.92 18.14 12.66
N ARG A 283 7.33 17.12 11.94
CA ARG A 283 8.52 17.10 11.09
C ARG A 283 8.19 16.48 9.74
N ILE A 284 9.01 16.76 8.72
CA ILE A 284 8.79 16.23 7.37
C ILE A 284 8.98 14.70 7.34
N THR A 285 9.93 14.17 8.13
CA THR A 285 10.32 12.76 8.10
C THR A 285 9.83 11.96 9.30
N ASP A 286 9.38 12.62 10.37
CA ASP A 286 9.05 11.94 11.63
C ASP A 286 7.63 12.24 12.08
N SER A 287 6.96 11.24 12.66
CA SER A 287 5.74 11.41 13.43
C SER A 287 6.04 12.03 14.80
N HIS A 288 5.09 12.76 15.36
CA HIS A 288 5.20 13.26 16.73
C HIS A 288 5.31 12.07 17.71
N PRO A 289 6.20 12.13 18.71
CA PRO A 289 6.40 11.01 19.65
C PRO A 289 5.13 10.55 20.37
N SER A 290 4.16 11.46 20.59
CA SER A 290 2.86 11.11 21.19
C SER A 290 1.92 10.32 20.25
N GLY A 291 2.22 10.26 18.96
CA GLY A 291 1.36 9.63 17.96
C GLY A 291 0.07 10.39 17.67
N ASP A 292 0.02 11.71 17.84
CA ASP A 292 -1.20 12.53 17.68
C ASP A 292 -1.88 12.36 16.32
N GLY A 293 -1.12 12.38 15.23
CA GLY A 293 -1.66 12.16 13.88
C GLY A 293 -2.24 10.75 13.70
N PRO A 294 -1.50 9.67 13.94
CA PRO A 294 -2.04 8.32 13.94
C PRO A 294 -3.26 8.11 14.85
N ILE A 295 -3.29 8.72 16.04
CA ILE A 295 -4.46 8.70 16.94
C ILE A 295 -5.69 9.25 16.23
N GLN A 296 -5.59 10.45 15.64
CA GLN A 296 -6.69 11.08 14.93
C GLN A 296 -7.17 10.23 13.73
N ALA A 297 -6.24 9.67 12.93
CA ALA A 297 -6.61 8.84 11.80
C ALA A 297 -7.37 7.58 12.23
N MET A 298 -6.90 6.87 13.28
CA MET A 298 -7.58 5.69 13.81
C MET A 298 -8.95 6.02 14.41
N GLN A 299 -9.06 7.11 15.20
CA GLN A 299 -10.32 7.54 15.77
C GLN A 299 -11.36 7.88 14.69
N GLN A 300 -10.94 8.59 13.63
CA GLN A 300 -11.80 8.90 12.49
C GLN A 300 -12.24 7.63 11.75
N ALA A 301 -11.34 6.67 11.51
CA ALA A 301 -11.66 5.41 10.83
C ALA A 301 -12.68 4.59 11.64
N LEU A 302 -12.50 4.49 12.96
CA LEU A 302 -13.42 3.80 13.85
C LEU A 302 -14.81 4.48 13.87
N ALA A 303 -14.83 5.80 14.01
CA ALA A 303 -16.08 6.59 13.99
C ALA A 303 -16.80 6.45 12.64
N ASP A 304 -16.05 6.51 11.51
CA ASP A 304 -16.59 6.37 10.16
C ASP A 304 -17.14 4.95 9.90
N ALA A 305 -16.55 3.93 10.53
CA ALA A 305 -16.98 2.54 10.46
C ALA A 305 -18.11 2.21 11.45
N GLY A 306 -18.39 3.08 12.44
CA GLY A 306 -19.28 2.77 13.56
C GLY A 306 -18.76 1.62 14.42
N LEU A 307 -17.44 1.54 14.62
CA LEU A 307 -16.80 0.50 15.43
C LEU A 307 -16.28 1.08 16.75
N SER A 308 -16.45 0.34 17.84
CA SER A 308 -15.71 0.61 19.06
C SER A 308 -14.30 0.02 18.96
N PRO A 309 -13.32 0.53 19.72
CA PRO A 309 -11.97 -0.06 19.76
C PRO A 309 -11.98 -1.56 20.09
N GLU A 310 -12.86 -2.03 20.96
CA GLU A 310 -12.99 -3.42 21.38
C GLU A 310 -13.51 -4.37 20.29
N ALA A 311 -14.13 -3.82 19.25
CA ALA A 311 -14.60 -4.59 18.10
C ALA A 311 -13.47 -4.97 17.12
N VAL A 312 -12.30 -4.33 17.25
CA VAL A 312 -11.15 -4.58 16.38
C VAL A 312 -10.33 -5.74 16.93
N ASP A 313 -10.12 -6.78 16.13
CA ASP A 313 -9.35 -7.97 16.52
C ASP A 313 -7.94 -7.99 15.95
N TYR A 314 -7.69 -7.25 14.86
CA TYR A 314 -6.38 -7.19 14.19
C TYR A 314 -6.04 -5.78 13.69
N VAL A 315 -4.78 -5.39 13.83
CA VAL A 315 -4.19 -4.20 13.19
C VAL A 315 -2.98 -4.60 12.37
N ASN A 316 -3.02 -4.30 11.07
CA ASN A 316 -1.82 -4.23 10.25
C ASN A 316 -1.21 -2.84 10.48
N ALA A 317 -0.16 -2.82 11.26
CA ALA A 317 0.54 -1.59 11.63
C ALA A 317 1.41 -1.08 10.49
N HIS A 318 1.63 0.21 10.45
CA HIS A 318 2.62 0.79 9.54
C HIS A 318 4.01 0.21 9.80
N GLY A 319 4.45 0.15 11.06
CA GLY A 319 5.58 -0.64 11.54
C GLY A 319 6.75 -0.74 10.56
N THR A 320 7.51 0.35 10.39
CA THR A 320 8.54 0.46 9.35
C THR A 320 9.88 -0.14 9.74
N SER A 321 10.06 -0.59 10.98
CA SER A 321 11.39 -0.96 11.51
C SER A 321 12.30 0.26 11.75
N THR A 322 11.73 1.46 11.84
CA THR A 322 12.46 2.65 12.29
C THR A 322 12.16 2.94 13.76
N PRO A 323 13.16 3.39 14.56
CA PRO A 323 12.97 3.60 15.99
C PRO A 323 11.81 4.55 16.32
N MET A 324 11.72 5.68 15.64
CA MET A 324 10.72 6.72 15.93
C MET A 324 9.30 6.32 15.53
N ASN A 325 9.11 5.81 14.30
CA ASN A 325 7.79 5.42 13.81
C ASN A 325 7.14 4.36 14.68
N ASP A 326 7.88 3.28 14.96
CA ASP A 326 7.32 2.12 15.65
C ASP A 326 6.88 2.46 17.08
N ARG A 327 7.67 3.28 17.80
CA ARG A 327 7.31 3.79 19.14
C ARG A 327 6.09 4.70 19.10
N SER A 328 6.08 5.67 18.17
CA SER A 328 4.96 6.60 17.99
C SER A 328 3.66 5.87 17.67
N GLU A 329 3.72 4.86 16.79
CA GLU A 329 2.55 4.06 16.44
C GLU A 329 2.06 3.19 17.60
N CYS A 330 2.96 2.58 18.37
CA CYS A 330 2.59 1.83 19.57
C CYS A 330 1.95 2.73 20.64
N ALA A 331 2.46 3.95 20.84
CA ALA A 331 1.83 4.94 21.71
C ALA A 331 0.42 5.31 21.22
N ALA A 332 0.25 5.50 19.91
CA ALA A 332 -1.05 5.79 19.32
C ALA A 332 -2.05 4.62 19.46
N LEU A 333 -1.61 3.40 19.21
CA LEU A 333 -2.42 2.20 19.41
C LEU A 333 -2.88 2.07 20.88
N ARG A 334 -1.96 2.30 21.82
CA ARG A 334 -2.27 2.26 23.25
C ARG A 334 -3.29 3.35 23.63
N ALA A 335 -3.13 4.56 23.10
CA ALA A 335 -4.06 5.67 23.38
C ALA A 335 -5.47 5.43 22.83
N VAL A 336 -5.59 4.84 21.63
CA VAL A 336 -6.90 4.60 20.98
C VAL A 336 -7.57 3.34 21.54
N MET A 337 -6.81 2.26 21.72
CA MET A 337 -7.34 0.95 22.11
C MET A 337 -7.43 0.75 23.63
N GLY A 338 -6.79 1.60 24.43
CA GLY A 338 -6.78 1.48 25.88
C GLY A 338 -6.31 0.10 26.35
N ALA A 339 -7.02 -0.49 27.31
CA ALA A 339 -6.73 -1.84 27.80
C ALA A 339 -6.92 -2.95 26.75
N HIS A 340 -7.66 -2.69 25.67
CA HIS A 340 -7.85 -3.65 24.59
C HIS A 340 -6.55 -3.90 23.81
N ALA A 341 -5.62 -2.95 23.80
CA ALA A 341 -4.29 -3.11 23.16
C ALA A 341 -3.49 -4.33 23.66
N ASP A 342 -3.80 -4.85 24.87
CA ASP A 342 -3.17 -6.05 25.42
C ASP A 342 -3.72 -7.36 24.81
N ARG A 343 -4.86 -7.30 24.12
CA ARG A 343 -5.53 -8.46 23.50
C ARG A 343 -5.56 -8.37 21.98
N LEU A 344 -5.56 -7.15 21.43
CA LEU A 344 -5.56 -6.85 20.01
C LEU A 344 -4.33 -7.46 19.33
N ALA A 345 -4.52 -8.27 18.28
CA ALA A 345 -3.39 -8.76 17.51
C ALA A 345 -2.81 -7.64 16.62
N VAL A 346 -1.51 -7.39 16.72
CA VAL A 346 -0.81 -6.36 15.95
C VAL A 346 0.37 -6.97 15.22
N SER A 347 0.51 -6.71 13.92
CA SER A 347 1.72 -7.06 13.17
C SER A 347 2.00 -6.07 12.04
N SER A 348 3.25 -6.02 11.58
CA SER A 348 3.64 -5.32 10.36
C SER A 348 4.19 -6.32 9.34
N THR A 349 3.52 -6.41 8.20
CA THR A 349 3.94 -7.26 7.08
C THR A 349 5.18 -6.71 6.35
N LYS A 350 5.61 -5.49 6.66
CA LYS A 350 6.90 -4.96 6.20
C LYS A 350 8.09 -5.78 6.71
N SER A 351 7.92 -6.53 7.80
CA SER A 351 8.91 -7.51 8.26
C SER A 351 9.26 -8.56 7.21
N CYS A 352 8.31 -8.91 6.33
CA CYS A 352 8.50 -9.91 5.26
C CYS A 352 8.81 -9.26 3.91
N MET A 353 8.09 -8.20 3.52
CA MET A 353 8.14 -7.64 2.16
C MET A 353 8.86 -6.29 2.05
N GLY A 354 9.43 -5.78 3.15
CA GLY A 354 9.98 -4.43 3.19
C GLY A 354 8.90 -3.35 3.06
N HIS A 355 9.33 -2.12 2.86
CA HIS A 355 8.42 -0.97 2.72
C HIS A 355 8.18 -0.64 1.25
N LEU A 356 6.96 -0.88 0.76
CA LEU A 356 6.57 -0.68 -0.63
C LEU A 356 6.16 0.78 -0.93
N ILE A 357 6.50 1.72 -0.07
CA ILE A 357 6.24 3.16 -0.19
C ILE A 357 4.76 3.44 -0.53
N ALA A 358 4.46 4.00 -1.71
CA ALA A 358 3.08 4.35 -2.09
C ALA A 358 2.16 3.13 -2.30
N ALA A 359 2.72 1.96 -2.60
CA ALA A 359 1.96 0.71 -2.71
C ALA A 359 1.58 0.12 -1.36
N ALA A 360 2.32 0.45 -0.28
CA ALA A 360 2.23 -0.21 1.02
C ALA A 360 0.80 -0.29 1.55
N GLY A 361 0.12 0.86 1.68
CA GLY A 361 -1.23 0.89 2.24
C GLY A 361 -2.28 0.09 1.46
N ALA A 362 -2.10 -0.06 0.15
CA ALA A 362 -3.02 -0.86 -0.66
C ALA A 362 -2.77 -2.37 -0.51
N VAL A 363 -1.50 -2.79 -0.45
CA VAL A 363 -1.12 -4.19 -0.19
C VAL A 363 -1.53 -4.58 1.24
N GLU A 364 -1.30 -3.72 2.22
CA GLU A 364 -1.64 -3.94 3.63
C GLU A 364 -3.15 -3.97 3.87
N ALA A 365 -3.94 -3.17 3.12
CA ALA A 365 -5.39 -3.29 3.09
C ALA A 365 -5.83 -4.67 2.60
N ALA A 366 -5.24 -5.18 1.51
CA ALA A 366 -5.51 -6.54 1.03
C ALA A 366 -5.12 -7.60 2.07
N VAL A 367 -4.02 -7.41 2.80
CA VAL A 367 -3.64 -8.30 3.92
C VAL A 367 -4.69 -8.31 5.02
N CYS A 368 -5.23 -7.15 5.43
CA CYS A 368 -6.32 -7.10 6.41
C CYS A 368 -7.57 -7.87 5.94
N VAL A 369 -7.91 -7.73 4.67
CA VAL A 369 -9.06 -8.45 4.05
C VAL A 369 -8.81 -9.97 4.04
N LEU A 370 -7.60 -10.41 3.70
CA LEU A 370 -7.23 -11.83 3.72
C LEU A 370 -7.16 -12.37 5.16
N ALA A 371 -6.71 -11.56 6.11
CA ALA A 371 -6.70 -11.91 7.54
C ALA A 371 -8.13 -12.14 8.07
N ILE A 372 -9.07 -11.29 7.69
CA ILE A 372 -10.51 -11.46 8.01
C ILE A 372 -11.04 -12.76 7.41
N ARG A 373 -10.80 -13.02 6.12
CA ARG A 373 -11.26 -14.21 5.41
C ARG A 373 -10.81 -15.52 6.09
N ASP A 374 -9.53 -15.57 6.48
CA ASP A 374 -8.91 -16.83 6.92
C ASP A 374 -8.84 -16.96 8.45
N GLY A 375 -9.18 -15.90 9.20
CA GLY A 375 -9.05 -15.89 10.65
C GLY A 375 -7.59 -16.06 11.10
N VAL A 376 -6.66 -15.36 10.44
CA VAL A 376 -5.22 -15.45 10.73
C VAL A 376 -4.62 -14.04 10.76
N ALA A 377 -3.98 -13.69 11.87
CA ALA A 377 -3.09 -12.53 11.94
C ALA A 377 -1.66 -12.99 11.55
N PRO A 378 -1.07 -12.46 10.47
CA PRO A 378 0.26 -12.85 10.03
C PRO A 378 1.32 -12.44 11.06
N VAL A 379 2.40 -13.21 11.11
CA VAL A 379 3.50 -12.99 12.03
C VAL A 379 4.24 -11.68 11.72
N ASN A 380 4.68 -10.99 12.76
CA ASN A 380 5.69 -9.95 12.67
C ASN A 380 7.06 -10.66 12.65
N ALA A 381 7.55 -10.97 11.45
CA ALA A 381 8.80 -11.68 11.28
C ALA A 381 9.99 -10.88 11.85
N ASN A 382 11.05 -11.58 12.24
CA ASN A 382 12.31 -11.01 12.74
C ASN A 382 12.23 -10.27 14.09
N LEU A 383 11.09 -10.25 14.77
CA LEU A 383 10.94 -9.67 16.10
C LEU A 383 11.44 -10.67 17.14
N GLN A 384 12.67 -10.46 17.62
CA GLN A 384 13.32 -11.30 18.65
C GLN A 384 13.31 -10.60 20.00
N ASP A 385 13.86 -9.40 20.06
CA ASP A 385 13.99 -8.59 21.27
C ASP A 385 13.02 -7.41 21.19
N LEU A 386 11.92 -7.50 21.95
CA LEU A 386 10.89 -6.45 21.94
C LEU A 386 11.43 -5.15 22.51
N ASP A 387 11.26 -4.05 21.77
CA ASP A 387 11.49 -2.70 22.32
C ASP A 387 10.48 -2.43 23.44
N PRO A 388 10.94 -2.13 24.69
CA PRO A 388 10.04 -1.88 25.81
C PRO A 388 9.04 -0.75 25.59
N GLU A 389 9.34 0.20 24.70
CA GLU A 389 8.42 1.28 24.32
C GLU A 389 7.35 0.84 23.31
N CYS A 390 7.49 -0.35 22.71
CA CYS A 390 6.53 -0.95 21.78
C CYS A 390 5.60 -1.95 22.51
N ASN A 391 4.95 -1.53 23.58
CA ASN A 391 4.23 -2.36 24.54
C ASN A 391 2.78 -2.71 24.12
N VAL A 392 2.56 -3.18 22.90
CA VAL A 392 1.28 -3.71 22.39
C VAL A 392 1.37 -5.22 22.14
N ASN A 393 0.23 -5.90 21.94
CA ASN A 393 0.22 -7.35 21.75
C ASN A 393 0.62 -7.75 20.31
N LEU A 394 1.92 -7.76 20.07
CA LEU A 394 2.50 -8.13 18.77
C LEU A 394 2.41 -9.64 18.49
N VAL A 395 2.10 -10.00 17.24
CA VAL A 395 2.11 -11.39 16.77
C VAL A 395 3.56 -11.81 16.52
N ARG A 396 4.11 -12.68 17.38
CA ARG A 396 5.52 -13.10 17.36
C ARG A 396 5.67 -14.60 17.16
N GLY A 397 6.81 -15.02 16.61
CA GLY A 397 7.17 -16.43 16.40
C GLY A 397 6.43 -17.04 15.22
N GLU A 398 5.13 -17.17 15.30
CA GLU A 398 4.27 -17.70 14.24
C GLU A 398 2.99 -16.88 14.08
N SER A 399 2.33 -17.05 12.93
CA SER A 399 1.03 -16.42 12.67
C SER A 399 -0.03 -16.97 13.60
N ARG A 400 -0.91 -16.08 14.07
CA ARG A 400 -1.91 -16.41 15.09
C ARG A 400 -3.28 -16.66 14.46
N ARG A 401 -3.89 -17.82 14.74
CA ARG A 401 -5.29 -18.08 14.41
C ARG A 401 -6.20 -17.44 15.43
N LEU A 402 -7.16 -16.63 14.97
CA LEU A 402 -8.19 -15.99 15.79
C LEU A 402 -9.37 -15.59 14.90
N ARG A 403 -10.57 -15.44 15.49
CA ARG A 403 -11.69 -14.83 14.77
C ARG A 403 -11.41 -13.34 14.61
N ILE A 404 -11.37 -12.83 13.37
CA ILE A 404 -11.17 -11.43 13.05
C ILE A 404 -12.50 -10.86 12.55
N ARG A 405 -13.22 -10.15 13.42
CA ARG A 405 -14.49 -9.49 13.09
C ARG A 405 -14.27 -8.15 12.40
N ALA A 406 -13.24 -7.44 12.85
CA ALA A 406 -12.81 -6.20 12.22
C ALA A 406 -11.27 -6.06 12.26
N ALA A 407 -10.72 -5.42 11.25
CA ALA A 407 -9.30 -5.12 11.13
C ALA A 407 -9.07 -3.67 10.73
N LEU A 408 -7.96 -3.09 11.21
CA LEU A 408 -7.46 -1.78 10.78
C LEU A 408 -6.16 -1.93 10.00
N SER A 409 -5.95 -1.05 9.03
CA SER A 409 -4.68 -0.90 8.30
C SER A 409 -4.18 0.53 8.43
N ASN A 410 -3.01 0.72 9.04
CA ASN A 410 -2.39 2.02 9.24
C ASN A 410 -1.31 2.30 8.20
N SER A 411 -1.29 3.52 7.68
CA SER A 411 -0.23 4.03 6.80
C SER A 411 0.18 5.42 7.25
N LEU A 412 1.45 5.57 7.63
CA LEU A 412 2.03 6.82 8.12
C LEU A 412 3.09 7.28 7.14
N GLY A 413 2.90 8.44 6.51
CA GLY A 413 3.75 8.90 5.41
C GLY A 413 4.64 10.07 5.79
N PHE A 414 5.78 10.19 5.13
CA PHE A 414 6.57 11.42 5.14
C PHE A 414 5.69 12.61 4.74
N GLY A 415 6.01 13.78 5.25
CA GLY A 415 5.14 14.96 5.18
C GLY A 415 4.04 14.96 6.22
N GLY A 416 3.97 13.93 7.09
CA GLY A 416 3.01 13.81 8.18
C GLY A 416 1.63 13.27 7.77
N SER A 417 1.44 12.82 6.55
CA SER A 417 0.17 12.24 6.08
C SER A 417 -0.08 10.89 6.74
N ASN A 418 -1.21 10.74 7.42
CA ASN A 418 -1.64 9.50 8.06
C ASN A 418 -2.96 9.02 7.45
N SER A 419 -3.10 7.72 7.28
CA SER A 419 -4.31 7.04 6.83
C SER A 419 -4.56 5.82 7.70
N CYS A 420 -5.80 5.60 8.08
CA CYS A 420 -6.27 4.38 8.71
C CYS A 420 -7.51 3.89 7.99
N LEU A 421 -7.53 2.63 7.58
CA LEU A 421 -8.66 2.00 6.91
C LEU A 421 -9.26 0.95 7.85
N ALA A 422 -10.58 0.85 7.88
CA ALA A 422 -11.32 -0.12 8.69
C ALA A 422 -12.10 -1.09 7.81
N PHE A 423 -11.93 -2.39 8.09
CA PHE A 423 -12.59 -3.50 7.39
C PHE A 423 -13.38 -4.33 8.38
N ARG A 424 -14.54 -4.86 7.95
CA ARG A 424 -15.43 -5.66 8.78
C ARG A 424 -15.72 -7.01 8.09
N HIS A 425 -15.79 -8.09 8.89
CA HIS A 425 -16.18 -9.40 8.41
C HIS A 425 -17.60 -9.37 7.84
N PRO A 426 -17.88 -10.05 6.73
CA PRO A 426 -19.21 -10.02 6.11
C PRO A 426 -20.35 -10.43 7.05
N ASP A 427 -20.13 -11.41 7.92
CA ASP A 427 -21.13 -11.92 8.86
C ASP A 427 -21.42 -10.97 10.03
N GLU A 428 -20.55 -10.02 10.32
CA GLU A 428 -20.74 -9.00 11.38
C GLU A 428 -21.55 -7.80 10.88
N VAL A 429 -21.99 -7.88 9.65
CA VAL A 429 -22.76 -6.83 9.01
C VAL A 429 -24.25 -7.11 9.23
N GLY A 430 -24.88 -6.40 10.17
CA GLY A 430 -26.30 -6.51 10.47
C GLY A 430 -27.17 -6.31 9.23
N GLU A 431 -28.34 -6.96 9.19
CA GLU A 431 -29.34 -6.72 8.14
C GLU A 431 -29.76 -5.23 8.11
N PRO A 432 -30.01 -4.68 6.93
CA PRO A 432 -30.42 -3.30 6.78
C PRO A 432 -31.80 -3.11 7.44
N GLY A 433 -31.88 -2.52 8.60
CA GLY A 433 -33.17 -2.20 9.21
C GLY A 433 -33.20 -2.01 10.72
N ASN A 434 -32.13 -2.23 11.47
CA ASN A 434 -32.20 -2.16 12.95
C ASN A 434 -31.13 -1.27 13.58
N ASP A 435 -30.80 -0.14 12.98
CA ASP A 435 -30.05 0.91 13.66
C ASP A 435 -31.02 1.68 14.56
N GLY A 436 -31.23 1.17 15.76
CA GLY A 436 -31.91 1.86 16.87
C GLY A 436 -31.09 3.05 17.35
N GLY A 437 -30.93 4.08 16.52
CA GLY A 437 -30.46 5.38 16.94
C GLY A 437 -31.58 6.14 17.66
N PRO A 438 -31.32 6.87 18.77
CA PRO A 438 -32.34 7.67 19.45
C PRO A 438 -32.85 8.75 18.48
N ARG A 439 -34.19 8.91 18.52
CA ARG A 439 -34.97 9.91 17.77
C ARG A 439 -34.63 11.33 18.19
#